data_8af2b5fa4401f18f0a286ecb57873f84
#
_entry.id   8af2b5fa4401f18f0a286ecb57873f84
#
_cell.length_a   1.000
_cell.length_b   1.000
_cell.length_c   1.000
_cell.angle_alpha   90.00
_cell.angle_beta   90.00
_cell.angle_gamma   90.00
#
_symmetry.space_group_name_H-M   'P 1'
#
loop_
_entity.id
_entity.type
_entity.pdbx_description
1 polymer ?
#
loop_
_entity_poly.entity_id
_entity_poly.type
_entity_poly.pdbx_seq_one_letter_code
_entity_poly.pdbx_strand_id
1 'polypeptide(L)'
;MKLFNYWGFIGTLTEIEDYVRIFDDNYWNGEPVPFDADVYGLIDGRHEMPVKNFILEKIVFGPTSYHDMEEAAVKTLESQKTNDSLIIYVTGYTPATIAAINAAKTVGYNQIILKHHDKDSALYLDQWVY
;
A
#
# COMPACT_ATOMS: atom_id res chain seq x y z
N MET A 1 -9.11 -11.25 4.62
CA MET A 1 -8.04 -11.72 3.73
C MET A 1 -6.77 -11.88 4.54
N LYS A 2 -6.15 -13.05 4.50
CA LYS A 2 -4.88 -13.30 5.20
C LYS A 2 -3.71 -12.87 4.35
N LEU A 3 -2.83 -12.05 4.94
CA LEU A 3 -1.59 -11.61 4.31
C LEU A 3 -0.40 -12.28 4.98
N PHE A 4 0.66 -12.43 4.20
CA PHE A 4 1.91 -13.06 4.63
C PHE A 4 3.08 -12.24 4.12
N ASN A 5 4.19 -12.29 4.85
CA ASN A 5 5.46 -11.71 4.44
C ASN A 5 6.37 -12.83 3.97
N TYR A 6 6.80 -12.73 2.71
CA TYR A 6 7.77 -13.63 2.12
C TYR A 6 8.96 -12.79 1.65
N TRP A 7 9.98 -12.68 2.50
CA TRP A 7 11.21 -11.95 2.20
C TRP A 7 10.99 -10.51 1.75
N GLY A 8 10.05 -9.83 2.38
CA GLY A 8 9.71 -8.45 2.08
C GLY A 8 8.58 -8.26 1.07
N PHE A 9 8.15 -9.31 0.40
CA PHE A 9 6.96 -9.28 -0.44
C PHE A 9 5.74 -9.64 0.41
N ILE A 10 4.77 -8.73 0.48
CA ILE A 10 3.55 -8.93 1.26
C ILE A 10 2.40 -9.27 0.32
N GLY A 11 1.70 -10.36 0.60
CA GLY A 11 0.54 -10.73 -0.19
C GLY A 11 -0.18 -11.94 0.37
N THR A 12 -1.23 -12.36 -0.33
CA THR A 12 -1.89 -13.64 -0.09
C THR A 12 -0.96 -14.78 -0.51
N LEU A 13 -1.26 -15.99 -0.08
CA LEU A 13 -0.46 -17.15 -0.49
C LEU A 13 -0.43 -17.30 -2.02
N THR A 14 -1.55 -17.03 -2.70
CA THR A 14 -1.61 -17.09 -4.17
C THR A 14 -0.70 -16.04 -4.80
N GLU A 15 -0.70 -14.82 -4.28
CA GLU A 15 0.17 -13.76 -4.77
C GLU A 15 1.65 -14.08 -4.54
N ILE A 16 1.98 -14.69 -3.41
CA ILE A 16 3.34 -15.12 -3.12
C ILE A 16 3.77 -16.24 -4.07
N GLU A 17 2.90 -17.19 -4.37
CA GLU A 17 3.20 -18.24 -5.36
C GLU A 17 3.51 -17.65 -6.73
N ASP A 18 2.73 -16.66 -7.17
CA ASP A 18 2.96 -15.96 -8.44
C ASP A 18 4.29 -15.20 -8.41
N TYR A 19 4.58 -14.51 -7.31
CA TYR A 19 5.83 -13.78 -7.14
C TYR A 19 7.05 -14.72 -7.21
N VAL A 20 6.99 -15.84 -6.49
CA VAL A 20 8.06 -16.84 -6.47
C VAL A 20 8.30 -17.41 -7.86
N ARG A 21 7.21 -17.76 -8.56
CA ARG A 21 7.29 -18.31 -9.91
C ARG A 21 7.95 -17.36 -10.91
N ILE A 22 7.74 -16.04 -10.75
CA ILE A 22 8.22 -15.05 -11.72
C ILE A 22 9.59 -14.51 -11.35
N PHE A 23 9.86 -14.26 -10.08
CA PHE A 23 11.05 -13.52 -9.62
C PHE A 23 12.06 -14.36 -8.84
N ASP A 24 11.62 -15.47 -8.26
CA ASP A 24 12.49 -16.30 -7.44
C ASP A 24 13.10 -17.42 -8.32
N ASP A 25 14.39 -17.63 -8.21
CA ASP A 25 15.11 -18.66 -8.94
C ASP A 25 15.35 -19.93 -8.11
N ASN A 26 14.44 -20.21 -7.18
CA ASN A 26 14.41 -21.43 -6.38
C ASN A 26 15.49 -21.54 -5.28
N TYR A 27 16.15 -20.46 -4.93
CA TYR A 27 17.12 -20.48 -3.81
C TYR A 27 16.48 -20.25 -2.44
N TRP A 28 15.23 -19.88 -2.41
CA TRP A 28 14.57 -19.54 -1.17
C TRP A 28 13.74 -20.70 -0.66
N ASN A 29 14.11 -21.21 0.53
CA ASN A 29 13.35 -22.23 1.22
C ASN A 29 12.57 -21.67 2.42
N GLY A 30 12.40 -20.36 2.47
CA GLY A 30 11.66 -19.72 3.55
C GLY A 30 10.16 -19.96 3.48
N GLU A 31 9.52 -19.98 4.63
CA GLU A 31 8.06 -20.06 4.71
C GLU A 31 7.47 -18.66 4.84
N PRO A 32 6.31 -18.39 4.20
CA PRO A 32 5.58 -17.15 4.43
C PRO A 32 5.20 -17.00 5.90
N VAL A 33 5.42 -15.81 6.45
CA VAL A 33 5.09 -15.49 7.85
C VAL A 33 3.84 -14.61 7.86
N PRO A 34 2.83 -14.92 8.70
CA PRO A 34 1.64 -14.08 8.79
C PRO A 34 1.98 -12.61 9.03
N PHE A 35 1.29 -11.72 8.35
CA PHE A 35 1.54 -10.29 8.41
C PHE A 35 0.22 -9.53 8.52
N ASP A 36 0.08 -8.75 9.58
CA ASP A 36 -1.13 -7.97 9.82
C ASP A 36 -0.88 -6.51 9.42
N ALA A 37 -1.77 -6.00 8.58
CA ALA A 37 -1.67 -4.63 8.09
C ALA A 37 -3.04 -4.07 7.74
N ASP A 38 -3.16 -2.75 7.85
CA ASP A 38 -4.26 -2.02 7.24
C ASP A 38 -3.95 -1.84 5.76
N VAL A 39 -4.93 -2.01 4.89
CA VAL A 39 -4.73 -2.00 3.43
C VAL A 39 -5.65 -0.97 2.79
N TYR A 40 -5.04 -0.07 2.01
CA TYR A 40 -5.77 1.00 1.31
C TYR A 40 -5.25 1.18 -0.11
N GLY A 41 -6.15 1.64 -0.99
CA GLY A 41 -5.74 2.30 -2.22
C GLY A 41 -5.49 3.77 -1.94
N LEU A 42 -4.65 4.42 -2.74
CA LEU A 42 -4.28 5.81 -2.53
C LEU A 42 -5.43 6.76 -2.83
N ILE A 43 -6.03 6.65 -4.01
CA ILE A 43 -7.09 7.52 -4.49
C ILE A 43 -8.19 6.72 -5.15
N ASP A 44 -9.43 6.92 -4.71
CA ASP A 44 -10.59 6.28 -5.31
C ASP A 44 -10.85 6.84 -6.72
N GLY A 45 -11.20 5.95 -7.64
CA GLY A 45 -11.67 6.30 -8.96
C GLY A 45 -10.58 6.58 -10.00
N ARG A 46 -9.30 6.45 -9.68
CA ARG A 46 -8.22 6.66 -10.67
C ARG A 46 -7.90 5.40 -11.46
N HIS A 47 -7.82 4.27 -10.78
CA HIS A 47 -7.54 2.97 -11.38
C HIS A 47 -8.26 1.89 -10.60
N GLU A 48 -8.58 0.79 -11.26
CA GLU A 48 -9.02 -0.39 -10.54
C GLU A 48 -7.86 -0.95 -9.73
N MET A 49 -8.13 -1.23 -8.47
CA MET A 49 -7.16 -1.78 -7.54
C MET A 49 -7.79 -2.92 -6.74
N PRO A 50 -7.01 -3.92 -6.30
CA PRO A 50 -7.55 -5.04 -5.52
C PRO A 50 -7.80 -4.65 -4.06
N VAL A 51 -8.42 -3.50 -3.83
CA VAL A 51 -8.73 -2.98 -2.49
C VAL A 51 -10.13 -2.36 -2.49
N LYS A 52 -10.72 -2.28 -1.31
CA LYS A 52 -12.07 -1.72 -1.13
C LYS A 52 -12.05 -0.34 -0.47
N ASN A 53 -11.01 -0.04 0.30
CA ASN A 53 -10.91 1.20 1.04
C ASN A 53 -9.84 2.09 0.43
N PHE A 54 -10.08 3.39 0.43
CA PHE A 54 -9.16 4.37 -0.14
C PHE A 54 -8.85 5.45 0.89
N ILE A 55 -7.59 5.95 0.86
CA ILE A 55 -7.16 7.01 1.75
C ILE A 55 -7.79 8.32 1.35
N LEU A 56 -7.80 8.60 0.04
CA LEU A 56 -8.35 9.83 -0.51
C LEU A 56 -9.51 9.52 -1.45
N GLU A 57 -10.55 10.31 -1.35
CA GLU A 57 -11.64 10.28 -2.32
C GLU A 57 -11.18 10.97 -3.59
N LYS A 58 -12.06 10.98 -4.60
CA LYS A 58 -11.76 11.63 -5.87
C LYS A 58 -11.34 13.09 -5.64
N ILE A 59 -10.11 13.42 -6.04
CA ILE A 59 -9.49 14.70 -5.74
C ILE A 59 -9.76 15.71 -6.84
N VAL A 60 -10.12 16.94 -6.43
CA VAL A 60 -10.03 18.13 -7.29
C VAL A 60 -8.64 18.72 -7.08
N PHE A 61 -7.80 18.68 -8.12
CA PHE A 61 -6.40 19.09 -8.02
C PHE A 61 -6.25 20.61 -8.13
N GLY A 62 -5.44 21.18 -7.25
CA GLY A 62 -5.03 22.57 -7.28
C GLY A 62 -3.86 22.80 -6.35
N PRO A 63 -3.10 23.90 -6.51
CA PRO A 63 -1.90 24.15 -5.71
C PRO A 63 -2.15 24.20 -4.20
N THR A 64 -3.34 24.62 -3.79
CA THR A 64 -3.71 24.71 -2.38
C THR A 64 -4.22 23.41 -1.80
N SER A 65 -4.36 22.36 -2.63
CA SER A 65 -4.95 21.09 -2.20
C SER A 65 -3.96 20.16 -1.49
N TYR A 66 -2.66 20.44 -1.53
CA TYR A 66 -1.66 19.52 -0.98
C TYR A 66 -1.77 19.38 0.53
N HIS A 67 -1.95 20.50 1.23
CA HIS A 67 -2.16 20.48 2.67
C HIS A 67 -3.50 19.81 3.01
N ASP A 68 -4.54 20.10 2.25
CA ASP A 68 -5.87 19.51 2.45
C ASP A 68 -5.84 18.01 2.20
N MET A 69 -5.04 17.53 1.24
CA MET A 69 -4.84 16.10 1.00
C MET A 69 -4.26 15.41 2.23
N GLU A 70 -3.24 16.01 2.83
CA GLU A 70 -2.61 15.45 4.03
C GLU A 70 -3.58 15.40 5.20
N GLU A 71 -4.35 16.47 5.42
CA GLU A 71 -5.37 16.50 6.47
C GLU A 71 -6.46 15.45 6.24
N ALA A 72 -6.93 15.29 5.01
CA ALA A 72 -7.92 14.30 4.66
C ALA A 72 -7.37 12.88 4.87
N ALA A 73 -6.13 12.64 4.50
CA ALA A 73 -5.47 11.36 4.70
C ALA A 73 -5.33 11.03 6.21
N VAL A 74 -4.96 12.01 7.03
CA VAL A 74 -4.88 11.84 8.49
C VAL A 74 -6.24 11.43 9.05
N LYS A 75 -7.30 12.10 8.66
CA LYS A 75 -8.65 11.78 9.14
C LYS A 75 -9.07 10.36 8.80
N THR A 76 -8.84 9.95 7.57
CA THR A 76 -9.20 8.60 7.12
C THR A 76 -8.42 7.54 7.87
N LEU A 77 -7.11 7.69 7.93
CA LEU A 77 -6.24 6.69 8.57
C LEU A 77 -6.46 6.64 10.08
N GLU A 78 -6.60 7.78 10.72
CA GLU A 78 -6.82 7.85 12.16
C GLU A 78 -8.12 7.16 12.57
N SER A 79 -9.20 7.35 11.81
CA SER A 79 -10.52 6.80 12.13
C SER A 79 -10.60 5.29 11.97
N GLN A 80 -9.72 4.68 11.18
CA GLN A 80 -9.82 3.28 10.81
C GLN A 80 -8.58 2.44 11.16
N LYS A 81 -7.60 3.03 11.84
CA LYS A 81 -6.37 2.32 12.18
C LYS A 81 -6.65 1.14 13.10
N THR A 82 -6.29 -0.06 12.68
CA THR A 82 -6.41 -1.30 13.44
C THR A 82 -5.09 -2.03 13.62
N ASN A 83 -4.11 -1.78 12.76
CA ASN A 83 -2.80 -2.41 12.80
C ASN A 83 -1.69 -1.36 12.85
N ASP A 84 -0.48 -1.78 13.14
CA ASP A 84 0.69 -0.89 13.18
C ASP A 84 1.38 -0.75 11.82
N SER A 85 1.04 -1.59 10.88
CA SER A 85 1.58 -1.58 9.53
C SER A 85 0.51 -1.15 8.53
N LEU A 86 0.93 -0.41 7.51
CA LEU A 86 0.05 0.11 6.47
C LEU A 86 0.56 -0.28 5.10
N ILE A 87 -0.33 -0.80 4.26
CA ILE A 87 -0.06 -1.08 2.86
C ILE A 87 -0.89 -0.12 2.02
N ILE A 88 -0.24 0.57 1.09
CA ILE A 88 -0.90 1.53 0.19
C ILE A 88 -0.67 1.10 -1.25
N TYR A 89 -1.75 0.81 -1.97
CA TYR A 89 -1.70 0.62 -3.42
C TYR A 89 -1.67 2.00 -4.07
N VAL A 90 -0.56 2.34 -4.71
CA VAL A 90 -0.33 3.69 -5.21
C VAL A 90 -0.74 3.88 -6.67
N THR A 91 -1.04 5.11 -7.01
CA THR A 91 -1.25 5.56 -8.38
C THR A 91 -0.08 6.45 -8.79
N GLY A 92 -0.08 6.97 -10.01
CA GLY A 92 1.00 7.82 -10.48
C GLY A 92 1.00 9.26 -9.94
N TYR A 93 0.15 9.61 -9.01
CA TYR A 93 0.07 10.99 -8.50
C TYR A 93 0.94 11.19 -7.27
N THR A 94 2.15 11.69 -7.49
CA THR A 94 3.18 11.84 -6.45
C THR A 94 2.75 12.69 -5.24
N PRO A 95 2.11 13.86 -5.40
CA PRO A 95 1.70 14.64 -4.23
C PRO A 95 0.78 13.89 -3.27
N ALA A 96 -0.11 13.07 -3.77
CA ALA A 96 -0.99 12.25 -2.93
C ALA A 96 -0.20 11.17 -2.20
N THR A 97 0.77 10.56 -2.86
CA THR A 97 1.64 9.55 -2.23
C THR A 97 2.41 10.16 -1.06
N ILE A 98 2.99 11.34 -1.26
CA ILE A 98 3.71 12.06 -0.19
C ILE A 98 2.77 12.39 0.97
N ALA A 99 1.59 12.91 0.65
CA ALA A 99 0.59 13.24 1.67
C ALA A 99 0.19 12.02 2.49
N ALA A 100 -0.03 10.88 1.84
CA ALA A 100 -0.41 9.64 2.51
C ALA A 100 0.70 9.11 3.42
N ILE A 101 1.96 9.15 2.97
CA ILE A 101 3.09 8.72 3.79
C ILE A 101 3.23 9.60 5.03
N ASN A 102 3.15 10.92 4.85
CA ASN A 102 3.23 11.87 5.98
C ASN A 102 2.09 11.66 6.96
N ALA A 103 0.88 11.48 6.44
CA ALA A 103 -0.29 11.22 7.26
C ALA A 103 -0.15 9.90 8.06
N ALA A 104 0.35 8.87 7.41
CA ALA A 104 0.54 7.58 8.06
C ALA A 104 1.53 7.66 9.22
N LYS A 105 2.62 8.41 9.05
CA LYS A 105 3.57 8.66 10.14
C LYS A 105 2.93 9.43 11.29
N THR A 106 2.15 10.45 10.95
CA THR A 106 1.44 11.27 11.96
C THR A 106 0.46 10.43 12.77
N VAL A 107 -0.24 9.51 12.12
CA VAL A 107 -1.24 8.65 12.77
C VAL A 107 -0.57 7.56 13.64
N GLY A 108 0.69 7.26 13.39
CA GLY A 108 1.45 6.33 14.23
C GLY A 108 1.72 4.97 13.63
N TYR A 109 1.59 4.82 12.32
CA TYR A 109 2.05 3.60 11.66
C TYR A 109 3.57 3.52 11.75
N ASN A 110 4.07 2.35 12.12
CA ASN A 110 5.51 2.13 12.25
C ASN A 110 6.12 1.37 11.07
N GLN A 111 5.28 0.88 10.15
CA GLN A 111 5.72 0.30 8.88
C GLN A 111 4.77 0.77 7.78
N ILE A 112 5.33 1.25 6.69
CA ILE A 112 4.57 1.73 5.53
C ILE A 112 5.14 1.08 4.28
N ILE A 113 4.28 0.37 3.55
CA ILE A 113 4.66 -0.36 2.34
C ILE A 113 3.82 0.15 1.19
N LEU A 114 4.49 0.53 0.11
CA LEU A 114 3.81 0.93 -1.12
C LEU A 114 3.74 -0.26 -2.07
N LYS A 115 2.59 -0.47 -2.68
CA LYS A 115 2.39 -1.46 -3.72
C LYS A 115 2.34 -0.76 -5.07
N HIS A 116 3.32 -1.05 -5.92
CA HIS A 116 3.43 -0.48 -7.28
C HIS A 116 3.05 -1.53 -8.31
N HIS A 117 2.17 -1.18 -9.23
CA HIS A 117 1.82 -2.08 -10.33
C HIS A 117 2.99 -2.22 -11.31
N ASP A 118 3.43 -3.44 -11.56
CA ASP A 118 4.46 -3.76 -12.53
C ASP A 118 3.82 -4.31 -13.80
N LYS A 119 4.01 -3.61 -14.92
CA LYS A 119 3.37 -3.98 -16.20
C LYS A 119 3.85 -5.33 -16.73
N ASP A 120 5.13 -5.63 -16.53
CA ASP A 120 5.72 -6.82 -17.14
C ASP A 120 5.26 -8.11 -16.46
N SER A 121 5.12 -8.10 -15.15
CA SER A 121 4.67 -9.26 -14.38
C SER A 121 3.18 -9.23 -14.06
N ALA A 122 2.51 -8.10 -14.22
CA ALA A 122 1.14 -7.84 -13.78
C ALA A 122 0.95 -7.96 -12.26
N LEU A 123 2.03 -7.99 -11.49
CA LEU A 123 1.99 -8.02 -10.04
C LEU A 123 2.13 -6.61 -9.45
N TYR A 124 1.75 -6.48 -8.19
CA TYR A 124 2.06 -5.29 -7.40
C TYR A 124 3.30 -5.58 -6.59
N LEU A 125 4.35 -4.78 -6.79
CA LEU A 125 5.64 -4.97 -6.14
C LEU A 125 5.81 -4.00 -4.97
N ASP A 126 6.47 -4.45 -3.93
CA ASP A 126 6.55 -3.74 -2.66
C ASP A 126 7.75 -2.82 -2.57
N GLN A 127 7.50 -1.62 -2.07
CA GLN A 127 8.53 -0.70 -1.63
C GLN A 127 8.27 -0.35 -0.18
N TRP A 128 9.20 -0.71 0.69
CA TRP A 128 9.13 -0.39 2.11
C TRP A 128 9.70 1.02 2.29
N VAL A 129 8.84 1.96 2.69
CA VAL A 129 9.24 3.37 2.82
C VAL A 129 9.38 3.83 4.26
N TYR A 130 8.94 3.00 5.19
CA TYR A 130 9.06 3.34 6.61
C TYR A 130 9.11 2.10 7.48
#